data_21e986cce3a105353c233babeb7df6fe
#
_entry.id   21e986cce3a105353c233babeb7df6fe
#
_cell.length_a   1.000
_cell.length_b   1.000
_cell.length_c   1.000
_cell.angle_alpha   90.00
_cell.angle_beta   90.00
_cell.angle_gamma   90.00
#
_symmetry.space_group_name_H-M   'P 1'
#
loop_
_entity.id
_entity.type
_entity.pdbx_description
1 polymer ?
#
loop_
_entity_poly.entity_id
_entity_poly.type
_entity_poly.pdbx_seq_one_letter_code
_entity_poly.pdbx_strand_id
1 'polypeptide(L)'
;MARNGTAEATDQDGSASFGADPGEPRAAGKPFVGSYWRAGSDGGMKPYDPPFSPGAAWLTLEALVEVARPGEDASWQEYASSRRVAWKTGTSFGSRDAWAVGVTRDHVVAVWAGNSDGTGRPELKGSQAAAPLMFDVFENLPRSTWFAEPVDGLCFETVCADSGYAAGPDCPRTERIQVPARAKTDRTCPYCTVVHLSDDGRYRVRAETAGSKGIRAERRFVLPPAIEWYYTRSTIGYRPLPPRAPGVSGNPSGELEFISPEEGSAILVPIELDGSPG
;
A
#
# COMPACT_ATOMS: atom_id res chain seq x y z
N MET A 1 -50.51 -5.69 -55.00
CA MET A 1 -49.84 -4.44 -54.56
C MET A 1 -49.00 -4.77 -53.31
N ALA A 2 -47.70 -4.88 -53.54
CA ALA A 2 -46.72 -5.23 -52.52
C ALA A 2 -46.26 -3.97 -51.78
N ARG A 3 -46.13 -4.02 -50.47
CA ARG A 3 -45.31 -3.06 -49.73
C ARG A 3 -44.26 -3.82 -48.93
N ASN A 4 -43.04 -3.68 -49.36
CA ASN A 4 -41.86 -4.07 -48.65
C ASN A 4 -41.71 -3.19 -47.40
N GLY A 5 -41.63 -3.79 -46.25
CA GLY A 5 -41.17 -3.17 -45.02
C GLY A 5 -39.78 -3.74 -44.69
N THR A 6 -38.76 -2.96 -44.95
CA THR A 6 -37.41 -3.23 -44.48
C THR A 6 -37.34 -2.94 -42.98
N ALA A 7 -37.09 -3.98 -42.18
CA ALA A 7 -36.74 -3.83 -40.75
C ALA A 7 -35.26 -3.44 -40.66
N GLU A 8 -34.99 -2.24 -40.18
CA GLU A 8 -33.67 -1.84 -39.73
C GLU A 8 -33.36 -2.56 -38.39
N ALA A 9 -32.37 -3.42 -38.43
CA ALA A 9 -31.77 -3.97 -37.25
C ALA A 9 -30.83 -2.92 -36.64
N THR A 10 -31.22 -2.38 -35.48
CA THR A 10 -30.33 -1.57 -34.69
C THR A 10 -29.39 -2.49 -33.89
N ASP A 11 -28.14 -2.56 -34.30
CA ASP A 11 -27.03 -3.10 -33.53
C ASP A 11 -26.79 -2.21 -32.32
N GLN A 12 -27.12 -2.72 -31.15
CA GLN A 12 -26.69 -2.14 -29.86
C GLN A 12 -25.37 -2.77 -29.45
N ASP A 13 -24.31 -2.39 -30.10
CA ASP A 13 -22.96 -2.76 -29.69
C ASP A 13 -22.39 -1.65 -28.82
N GLY A 14 -22.49 -1.85 -27.49
CA GLY A 14 -21.98 -0.95 -26.46
C GLY A 14 -20.46 -1.09 -26.26
N SER A 15 -19.68 -1.02 -27.33
CA SER A 15 -18.22 -0.96 -27.23
C SER A 15 -17.78 0.47 -26.89
N ALA A 16 -17.38 0.70 -25.63
CA ALA A 16 -16.69 1.92 -25.24
C ALA A 16 -15.30 1.94 -25.90
N SER A 17 -15.19 2.56 -27.05
CA SER A 17 -13.90 2.84 -27.67
C SER A 17 -13.21 3.97 -26.90
N PHE A 18 -12.11 3.65 -26.23
CA PHE A 18 -11.16 4.63 -25.71
C PHE A 18 -10.40 5.24 -26.90
N GLY A 19 -11.00 6.25 -27.51
CA GLY A 19 -10.37 7.02 -28.59
C GLY A 19 -9.28 7.92 -28.04
N ALA A 20 -8.02 7.53 -28.26
CA ALA A 20 -6.94 8.51 -28.28
C ALA A 20 -7.01 9.24 -29.62
N ASP A 21 -7.13 10.57 -29.59
CA ASP A 21 -7.08 11.44 -30.78
C ASP A 21 -5.69 11.27 -31.46
N PRO A 22 -5.62 10.84 -32.74
CA PRO A 22 -4.37 10.55 -33.43
C PRO A 22 -3.68 11.78 -34.05
N GLY A 23 -4.07 13.00 -33.68
CA GLY A 23 -3.78 14.19 -34.49
C GLY A 23 -2.69 15.15 -34.05
N GLU A 24 -2.05 15.00 -32.88
CA GLU A 24 -0.94 15.90 -32.49
C GLU A 24 0.39 15.18 -32.26
N PRO A 25 1.51 15.60 -32.87
CA PRO A 25 2.84 15.08 -32.57
C PRO A 25 3.23 15.53 -31.15
N ARG A 26 3.38 14.58 -30.25
CA ARG A 26 3.80 14.81 -28.87
C ARG A 26 5.18 15.46 -28.82
N ALA A 27 5.26 16.70 -28.39
CA ALA A 27 6.51 17.35 -28.01
C ALA A 27 7.13 16.60 -26.83
N ALA A 28 8.40 16.21 -26.96
CA ALA A 28 9.16 15.58 -25.89
C ALA A 28 9.21 16.53 -24.67
N GLY A 29 8.75 16.05 -23.51
CA GLY A 29 9.01 16.71 -22.23
C GLY A 29 7.83 17.28 -21.44
N LYS A 30 6.59 17.17 -21.89
CA LYS A 30 5.45 17.52 -21.02
C LYS A 30 4.98 16.30 -20.25
N PRO A 31 4.82 16.38 -18.91
CA PRO A 31 4.20 15.32 -18.15
C PRO A 31 2.79 15.06 -18.73
N PHE A 32 2.42 13.78 -18.80
CA PHE A 32 1.10 13.37 -19.25
C PHE A 32 0.04 13.88 -18.25
N VAL A 33 -0.47 15.07 -18.49
CA VAL A 33 -1.73 15.52 -17.91
C VAL A 33 -2.82 14.93 -18.78
N GLY A 34 -3.12 13.65 -18.59
CA GLY A 34 -4.25 13.02 -19.22
C GLY A 34 -5.52 13.71 -18.77
N SER A 35 -6.30 14.22 -19.71
CA SER A 35 -7.66 14.65 -19.40
C SER A 35 -8.42 13.41 -18.98
N TYR A 36 -8.70 13.27 -17.70
CA TYR A 36 -9.54 12.19 -17.18
C TYR A 36 -11.00 12.55 -17.50
N TRP A 37 -11.70 11.62 -18.11
CA TRP A 37 -13.10 11.79 -18.50
C TRP A 37 -13.96 10.76 -17.80
N ARG A 38 -15.10 11.18 -17.30
CA ARG A 38 -16.10 10.31 -16.69
C ARG A 38 -17.40 10.43 -17.47
N ALA A 39 -18.05 9.29 -17.72
CA ALA A 39 -19.41 9.30 -18.27
C ALA A 39 -20.35 9.99 -17.28
N GLY A 40 -21.01 11.04 -17.72
CA GLY A 40 -22.08 11.67 -16.96
C GLY A 40 -23.38 10.86 -17.07
N SER A 41 -24.32 11.10 -16.17
CA SER A 41 -25.66 10.49 -16.22
C SER A 41 -26.48 10.86 -17.48
N ASP A 42 -26.02 11.87 -18.19
CA ASP A 42 -26.55 12.37 -19.45
C ASP A 42 -25.88 11.74 -20.69
N GLY A 43 -24.99 10.75 -20.50
CA GLY A 43 -24.20 10.12 -21.58
C GLY A 43 -23.04 10.97 -22.11
N GLY A 44 -22.88 12.21 -21.65
CA GLY A 44 -21.76 13.07 -22.01
C GLY A 44 -20.49 12.72 -21.22
N MET A 45 -19.32 12.93 -21.84
CA MET A 45 -18.03 12.81 -21.16
C MET A 45 -17.71 14.13 -20.45
N LYS A 46 -17.52 14.08 -19.13
CA LYS A 46 -17.16 15.25 -18.31
C LYS A 46 -15.72 15.13 -17.82
N PRO A 47 -14.98 16.25 -17.73
CA PRO A 47 -13.67 16.25 -17.09
C PRO A 47 -13.76 15.66 -15.69
N TYR A 48 -12.85 14.77 -15.37
CA TYR A 48 -12.77 14.09 -14.06
C TYR A 48 -11.48 14.51 -13.38
N ASP A 49 -11.61 15.05 -12.16
CA ASP A 49 -10.46 15.28 -11.29
C ASP A 49 -10.16 13.94 -10.56
N PRO A 50 -9.01 13.31 -10.85
CA PRO A 50 -8.71 12.02 -10.24
C PRO A 50 -8.52 12.18 -8.72
N PRO A 51 -8.98 11.20 -7.91
CA PRO A 51 -8.85 11.26 -6.46
C PRO A 51 -7.39 11.14 -5.99
N PHE A 52 -6.49 10.75 -6.89
CA PHE A 52 -5.07 10.55 -6.60
C PHE A 52 -4.22 11.54 -7.42
N SER A 53 -3.20 12.11 -6.76
CA SER A 53 -2.20 12.89 -7.47
C SER A 53 -1.37 12.00 -8.40
N PRO A 54 -0.77 12.55 -9.49
CA PRO A 54 0.10 11.78 -10.36
C PRO A 54 1.24 11.07 -9.62
N GLY A 55 1.83 11.74 -8.61
CA GLY A 55 2.87 11.13 -7.77
C GLY A 55 2.37 9.96 -6.94
N ALA A 56 1.17 10.07 -6.35
CA ALA A 56 0.58 8.97 -5.59
C ALA A 56 0.25 7.77 -6.51
N ALA A 57 -0.30 8.02 -7.68
CA ALA A 57 -0.59 6.98 -8.66
C ALA A 57 0.69 6.27 -9.11
N TRP A 58 1.75 7.03 -9.42
CA TRP A 58 3.02 6.48 -9.88
C TRP A 58 3.69 5.62 -8.79
N LEU A 59 3.79 6.11 -7.55
CA LEU A 59 4.34 5.34 -6.43
C LEU A 59 3.53 4.08 -6.13
N THR A 60 2.21 4.13 -6.29
CA THR A 60 1.36 2.95 -6.16
C THR A 60 1.68 1.92 -7.23
N LEU A 61 1.86 2.34 -8.48
CA LEU A 61 2.24 1.44 -9.57
C LEU A 61 3.63 0.83 -9.33
N GLU A 62 4.61 1.63 -8.85
CA GLU A 62 5.94 1.12 -8.47
C GLU A 62 5.83 0.03 -7.39
N ALA A 63 5.08 0.29 -6.32
CA ALA A 63 4.87 -0.69 -5.26
C ALA A 63 4.17 -1.97 -5.77
N LEU A 64 3.25 -1.85 -6.71
CA LEU A 64 2.54 -2.99 -7.29
C LEU A 64 3.42 -3.81 -8.27
N VAL A 65 4.47 -3.21 -8.83
CA VAL A 65 5.47 -3.97 -9.62
C VAL A 65 6.26 -4.94 -8.75
N GLU A 66 6.53 -4.56 -7.49
CA GLU A 66 7.32 -5.37 -6.56
C GLU A 66 6.53 -6.54 -5.94
N VAL A 67 5.24 -6.68 -6.24
CA VAL A 67 4.45 -7.83 -5.79
C VAL A 67 5.01 -9.11 -6.38
N ALA A 68 5.32 -10.08 -5.51
CA ALA A 68 5.86 -11.38 -5.92
C ALA A 68 4.91 -12.10 -6.89
N ARG A 69 5.43 -12.49 -8.04
CA ARG A 69 4.68 -13.21 -9.07
C ARG A 69 4.51 -14.69 -8.71
N PRO A 70 3.42 -15.32 -9.12
CA PRO A 70 3.23 -16.75 -8.88
C PRO A 70 4.21 -17.61 -9.69
N GLY A 71 4.59 -18.74 -9.12
CA GLY A 71 5.37 -19.77 -9.84
C GLY A 71 6.79 -19.34 -10.20
N GLU A 72 7.23 -19.70 -11.40
CA GLU A 72 8.57 -19.45 -11.93
C GLU A 72 8.84 -17.96 -12.19
N ASP A 73 7.80 -17.16 -12.29
CA ASP A 73 7.89 -15.70 -12.49
C ASP A 73 8.31 -14.94 -11.23
N ALA A 74 8.58 -15.63 -10.11
CA ALA A 74 9.00 -14.99 -8.86
C ALA A 74 10.28 -14.16 -9.01
N SER A 75 11.20 -14.57 -9.90
CA SER A 75 12.48 -13.89 -10.21
C SER A 75 12.40 -13.04 -11.48
N TRP A 76 11.24 -12.52 -11.84
CA TRP A 76 11.03 -11.81 -13.11
C TRP A 76 12.02 -10.66 -13.35
N GLN A 77 12.49 -9.99 -12.29
CA GLN A 77 13.45 -8.87 -12.39
C GLN A 77 14.81 -9.31 -12.94
N GLU A 78 15.17 -10.58 -12.83
CA GLU A 78 16.44 -11.12 -13.28
C GLU A 78 16.48 -11.38 -14.80
N TYR A 79 15.32 -11.37 -15.44
CA TYR A 79 15.21 -11.65 -16.87
C TYR A 79 14.93 -10.38 -17.68
N ALA A 80 15.86 -10.02 -18.58
CA ALA A 80 15.70 -8.87 -19.48
C ALA A 80 14.48 -8.98 -20.41
N SER A 81 13.97 -10.19 -20.63
CA SER A 81 12.77 -10.45 -21.42
C SER A 81 11.47 -10.19 -20.65
N SER A 82 11.52 -10.10 -19.34
CA SER A 82 10.34 -9.95 -18.51
C SER A 82 9.66 -8.58 -18.69
N ARG A 83 8.35 -8.59 -18.61
CA ARG A 83 7.53 -7.36 -18.70
C ARG A 83 7.37 -6.73 -17.33
N ARG A 84 7.49 -5.43 -17.27
CA ARG A 84 7.15 -4.65 -16.08
C ARG A 84 5.63 -4.43 -16.06
N VAL A 85 4.95 -5.09 -15.11
CA VAL A 85 3.49 -5.03 -14.93
C VAL A 85 3.21 -4.71 -13.47
N ALA A 86 2.51 -3.63 -13.21
CA ALA A 86 1.93 -3.37 -11.89
C ALA A 86 0.68 -4.22 -11.74
N TRP A 87 0.56 -5.03 -10.70
CA TRP A 87 -0.55 -5.97 -10.59
C TRP A 87 -1.01 -6.23 -9.17
N LYS A 88 -2.28 -6.63 -9.04
CA LYS A 88 -2.89 -6.98 -7.77
C LYS A 88 -3.94 -8.07 -7.95
N THR A 89 -4.00 -8.98 -6.98
CA THR A 89 -5.06 -9.98 -6.89
C THR A 89 -6.10 -9.59 -5.87
N GLY A 90 -7.30 -10.13 -6.07
CA GLY A 90 -8.39 -10.13 -5.11
C GLY A 90 -8.99 -11.53 -5.00
N THR A 91 -9.40 -11.91 -3.81
CA THR A 91 -10.20 -13.13 -3.56
C THR A 91 -11.34 -12.73 -2.66
N SER A 92 -12.57 -12.99 -3.08
CA SER A 92 -13.75 -12.67 -2.27
C SER A 92 -13.90 -13.62 -1.09
N PHE A 93 -14.68 -13.21 -0.09
CA PHE A 93 -15.02 -14.06 1.04
C PHE A 93 -15.66 -15.36 0.56
N GLY A 94 -15.21 -16.48 1.14
CA GLY A 94 -15.65 -17.82 0.74
C GLY A 94 -15.11 -18.29 -0.61
N SER A 95 -14.05 -17.65 -1.14
CA SER A 95 -13.39 -18.03 -2.40
C SER A 95 -14.38 -18.18 -3.58
N ARG A 96 -15.30 -17.23 -3.71
CA ARG A 96 -16.31 -17.19 -4.78
C ARG A 96 -15.75 -16.59 -6.06
N ASP A 97 -14.89 -15.58 -5.89
CA ASP A 97 -14.30 -14.80 -6.97
C ASP A 97 -12.78 -14.71 -6.80
N ALA A 98 -12.06 -15.01 -7.84
CA ALA A 98 -10.63 -14.80 -7.94
C ALA A 98 -10.38 -13.75 -9.03
N TRP A 99 -9.78 -12.63 -8.65
CA TRP A 99 -9.43 -11.54 -9.55
C TRP A 99 -7.92 -11.37 -9.67
N ALA A 100 -7.48 -11.01 -10.85
CA ALA A 100 -6.15 -10.44 -11.07
C ALA A 100 -6.29 -9.27 -12.04
N VAL A 101 -5.73 -8.12 -11.67
CA VAL A 101 -5.67 -6.94 -12.51
C VAL A 101 -4.23 -6.52 -12.67
N GLY A 102 -3.79 -6.37 -13.93
CA GLY A 102 -2.47 -5.90 -14.29
C GLY A 102 -2.53 -4.65 -15.14
N VAL A 103 -1.55 -3.79 -14.97
CA VAL A 103 -1.47 -2.49 -15.65
C VAL A 103 -0.07 -2.29 -16.21
N THR A 104 -0.01 -1.93 -17.48
CA THR A 104 1.15 -1.32 -18.14
C THR A 104 0.74 0.06 -18.63
N ARG A 105 1.65 0.80 -19.23
CA ARG A 105 1.32 2.13 -19.76
C ARG A 105 0.19 2.11 -20.80
N ASP A 106 0.17 1.08 -21.64
CA ASP A 106 -0.71 1.04 -22.81
C ASP A 106 -1.86 0.05 -22.67
N HIS A 107 -1.81 -0.85 -21.67
CA HIS A 107 -2.80 -1.91 -21.51
C HIS A 107 -3.18 -2.11 -20.04
N VAL A 108 -4.45 -2.41 -19.85
CA VAL A 108 -5.01 -2.94 -18.59
C VAL A 108 -5.63 -4.29 -18.89
N VAL A 109 -5.21 -5.31 -18.14
CA VAL A 109 -5.76 -6.66 -18.24
C VAL A 109 -6.41 -7.01 -16.90
N ALA A 110 -7.67 -7.39 -16.94
CA ALA A 110 -8.38 -7.89 -15.77
C ALA A 110 -8.90 -9.28 -16.06
N VAL A 111 -8.60 -10.21 -15.17
CA VAL A 111 -9.06 -11.60 -15.26
C VAL A 111 -9.90 -11.91 -14.04
N TRP A 112 -11.07 -12.46 -14.28
CA TRP A 112 -11.95 -13.01 -13.27
C TRP A 112 -12.09 -14.51 -13.49
N ALA A 113 -12.02 -15.27 -12.41
CA ALA A 113 -12.33 -16.68 -12.38
C ALA A 113 -13.30 -16.95 -11.22
N GLY A 114 -14.38 -17.67 -11.51
CA GLY A 114 -15.43 -17.95 -10.54
C GLY A 114 -16.53 -18.81 -11.15
N ASN A 115 -17.54 -19.11 -10.35
CA ASN A 115 -18.73 -19.79 -10.80
C ASN A 115 -19.87 -18.79 -11.02
N SER A 116 -20.62 -18.96 -12.10
CA SER A 116 -21.75 -18.07 -12.46
C SER A 116 -22.88 -18.08 -11.41
N ASP A 117 -22.99 -19.17 -10.63
CA ASP A 117 -23.95 -19.32 -9.54
C ASP A 117 -23.45 -18.76 -8.19
N GLY A 118 -22.20 -18.22 -8.14
CA GLY A 118 -21.60 -17.69 -6.93
C GLY A 118 -21.14 -18.76 -5.93
N THR A 119 -21.12 -20.05 -6.32
CA THR A 119 -20.60 -21.11 -5.47
C THR A 119 -19.10 -20.95 -5.28
N GLY A 120 -18.66 -20.89 -4.01
CA GLY A 120 -17.24 -20.78 -3.67
C GLY A 120 -16.48 -22.10 -3.84
N ARG A 121 -15.17 -21.99 -4.13
CA ARG A 121 -14.23 -23.12 -4.15
C ARG A 121 -13.04 -22.77 -3.25
N PRO A 122 -12.70 -23.58 -2.22
CA PRO A 122 -11.62 -23.24 -1.26
C PRO A 122 -10.26 -22.96 -1.90
N GLU A 123 -9.97 -23.53 -3.07
CA GLU A 123 -8.71 -23.37 -3.80
C GLU A 123 -8.73 -22.21 -4.80
N LEU A 124 -9.86 -21.53 -4.99
CA LEU A 124 -10.00 -20.44 -5.94
C LEU A 124 -9.38 -19.16 -5.36
N LYS A 125 -8.07 -18.97 -5.62
CA LYS A 125 -7.31 -17.80 -5.20
C LYS A 125 -6.89 -16.98 -6.41
N GLY A 126 -6.94 -15.66 -6.29
CA GLY A 126 -6.54 -14.76 -7.37
C GLY A 126 -5.13 -15.02 -7.89
N SER A 127 -4.18 -15.31 -7.00
CA SER A 127 -2.79 -15.61 -7.38
C SER A 127 -2.59 -16.94 -8.11
N GLN A 128 -3.48 -17.90 -7.91
CA GLN A 128 -3.35 -19.25 -8.50
C GLN A 128 -4.23 -19.46 -9.73
N ALA A 129 -5.42 -18.85 -9.75
CA ALA A 129 -6.39 -19.06 -10.81
C ALA A 129 -6.41 -17.92 -11.85
N ALA A 130 -6.35 -16.66 -11.41
CA ALA A 130 -6.51 -15.51 -12.28
C ALA A 130 -5.18 -14.89 -12.74
N ALA A 131 -4.17 -14.83 -11.86
CA ALA A 131 -2.91 -14.17 -12.18
C ALA A 131 -2.12 -14.87 -13.30
N PRO A 132 -1.99 -16.20 -13.38
CA PRO A 132 -1.29 -16.84 -14.49
C PRO A 132 -1.93 -16.47 -15.83
N LEU A 133 -3.25 -16.55 -15.94
CA LEU A 133 -3.97 -16.16 -17.16
C LEU A 133 -3.77 -14.69 -17.54
N MET A 134 -3.73 -13.80 -16.54
CA MET A 134 -3.45 -12.39 -16.77
C MET A 134 -2.05 -12.18 -17.37
N PHE A 135 -1.04 -12.87 -16.85
CA PHE A 135 0.33 -12.79 -17.39
C PHE A 135 0.42 -13.40 -18.79
N ASP A 136 -0.26 -14.53 -19.05
CA ASP A 136 -0.34 -15.14 -20.38
C ASP A 136 -0.94 -14.17 -21.42
N VAL A 137 -1.95 -13.40 -21.03
CA VAL A 137 -2.51 -12.34 -21.89
C VAL A 137 -1.47 -11.26 -22.16
N PHE A 138 -0.75 -10.80 -21.13
CA PHE A 138 0.31 -9.80 -21.33
C PHE A 138 1.42 -10.29 -22.24
N GLU A 139 1.80 -11.57 -22.21
CA GLU A 139 2.80 -12.13 -23.11
C GLU A 139 2.42 -11.99 -24.59
N ASN A 140 1.13 -12.04 -24.89
CA ASN A 140 0.61 -11.91 -26.25
C ASN A 140 0.32 -10.48 -26.70
N LEU A 141 0.41 -9.48 -25.79
CA LEU A 141 0.21 -8.08 -26.13
C LEU A 141 1.52 -7.43 -26.62
N PRO A 142 1.45 -6.35 -27.40
CA PRO A 142 2.63 -5.55 -27.71
C PRO A 142 3.35 -5.06 -26.45
N ARG A 143 4.68 -4.97 -26.52
CA ARG A 143 5.46 -4.40 -25.41
C ARG A 143 5.18 -2.92 -25.27
N SER A 144 4.95 -2.46 -24.04
CA SER A 144 4.83 -1.05 -23.74
C SER A 144 6.02 -0.55 -22.93
N THR A 145 6.27 0.75 -23.03
CA THR A 145 7.21 1.43 -22.13
C THR A 145 6.58 1.59 -20.74
N TRP A 146 7.39 1.91 -19.75
CA TRP A 146 6.84 2.21 -18.42
C TRP A 146 6.32 3.66 -18.33
N PHE A 147 5.56 3.93 -17.30
CA PHE A 147 5.08 5.28 -16.99
C PHE A 147 6.27 6.21 -16.68
N ALA A 148 6.20 7.43 -17.19
CA ALA A 148 7.18 8.45 -16.84
C ALA A 148 6.99 8.90 -15.39
N GLU A 149 8.10 9.10 -14.68
CA GLU A 149 8.09 9.66 -13.33
C GLU A 149 7.51 11.08 -13.35
N PRO A 150 6.49 11.39 -12.51
CA PRO A 150 5.90 12.72 -12.46
C PRO A 150 6.73 13.64 -11.56
N VAL A 151 7.78 14.24 -12.10
CA VAL A 151 8.78 15.03 -11.36
C VAL A 151 8.14 16.09 -10.46
N ASP A 152 7.12 16.81 -10.95
CA ASP A 152 6.43 17.85 -10.16
C ASP A 152 5.42 17.25 -9.14
N GLY A 153 5.14 15.98 -9.25
CA GLY A 153 4.18 15.26 -8.39
C GLY A 153 4.81 14.58 -7.18
N LEU A 154 6.15 14.62 -7.06
CA LEU A 154 6.92 13.92 -6.05
C LEU A 154 7.85 14.88 -5.31
N CYS A 155 8.13 14.59 -4.06
CA CYS A 155 9.18 15.23 -3.28
C CYS A 155 9.90 14.19 -2.43
N PHE A 156 11.04 14.58 -1.86
CA PHE A 156 11.76 13.72 -0.92
C PHE A 156 11.46 14.16 0.51
N GLU A 157 11.20 13.18 1.37
CA GLU A 157 11.12 13.38 2.80
C GLU A 157 12.11 12.49 3.54
N THR A 158 12.62 13.00 4.67
CA THR A 158 13.42 12.21 5.59
C THR A 158 12.49 11.59 6.62
N VAL A 159 12.43 10.28 6.64
CA VAL A 159 11.57 9.50 7.54
C VAL A 159 12.40 8.67 8.51
N CYS A 160 11.79 8.30 9.61
CA CYS A 160 12.33 7.29 10.51
C CYS A 160 12.30 5.92 9.81
N ALA A 161 13.46 5.29 9.66
CA ALA A 161 13.57 4.00 8.97
C ALA A 161 12.81 2.86 9.66
N ASP A 162 12.50 3.00 10.95
CA ASP A 162 11.79 1.98 11.73
C ASP A 162 10.26 2.14 11.68
N SER A 163 9.76 3.38 11.60
CA SER A 163 8.31 3.66 11.70
C SER A 163 7.68 4.22 10.43
N GLY A 164 8.48 4.77 9.50
CA GLY A 164 7.97 5.46 8.32
C GLY A 164 7.39 6.86 8.58
N TYR A 165 7.28 7.32 9.83
CA TYR A 165 6.89 8.70 10.15
C TYR A 165 7.99 9.70 9.79
N ALA A 166 7.65 10.98 9.67
CA ALA A 166 8.66 12.03 9.54
C ALA A 166 9.72 11.91 10.65
N ALA A 167 11.00 12.00 10.28
CA ALA A 167 12.08 11.79 11.23
C ALA A 167 12.08 12.87 12.32
N GLY A 168 12.10 12.43 13.59
CA GLY A 168 12.33 13.30 14.74
C GLY A 168 13.80 13.35 15.13
N PRO A 169 14.16 14.26 16.05
CA PRO A 169 15.55 14.43 16.50
C PRO A 169 16.13 13.18 17.20
N ASP A 170 15.26 12.35 17.73
CA ASP A 170 15.64 11.14 18.48
C ASP A 170 15.60 9.87 17.62
N CYS A 171 15.30 9.97 16.32
CA CYS A 171 15.34 8.82 15.42
C CYS A 171 16.80 8.35 15.23
N PRO A 172 17.15 7.10 15.65
CA PRO A 172 18.51 6.59 15.51
C PRO A 172 18.87 6.29 14.06
N ARG A 173 17.88 5.97 13.24
CA ARG A 173 18.03 5.65 11.82
C ARG A 173 17.01 6.43 11.01
N THR A 174 17.47 7.07 9.95
CA THR A 174 16.61 7.83 9.06
C THR A 174 16.87 7.42 7.62
N GLU A 175 15.86 7.54 6.80
CA GLU A 175 15.90 7.23 5.38
C GLU A 175 15.27 8.37 4.59
N ARG A 176 15.78 8.62 3.39
CA ARG A 176 15.23 9.60 2.47
C ARG A 176 14.42 8.88 1.41
N ILE A 177 13.11 9.05 1.43
CA ILE A 177 12.18 8.39 0.51
C ILE A 177 11.45 9.40 -0.37
N GLN A 178 11.01 8.95 -1.54
CA GLN A 178 10.08 9.71 -2.37
C GLN A 178 8.67 9.57 -1.82
N VAL A 179 7.96 10.70 -1.75
CA VAL A 179 6.56 10.77 -1.35
C VAL A 179 5.78 11.65 -2.34
N PRO A 180 4.45 11.48 -2.46
CA PRO A 180 3.65 12.42 -3.24
C PRO A 180 3.78 13.83 -2.67
N ALA A 181 3.97 14.83 -3.53
CA ALA A 181 4.24 16.21 -3.10
C ALA A 181 3.15 16.81 -2.17
N ARG A 182 1.92 16.27 -2.22
CA ARG A 182 0.81 16.68 -1.35
C ARG A 182 0.65 15.81 -0.10
N ALA A 183 1.43 14.75 0.07
CA ALA A 183 1.30 13.80 1.17
C ALA A 183 2.27 14.07 2.31
N LYS A 184 2.67 15.32 2.52
CA LYS A 184 3.51 15.67 3.66
C LYS A 184 2.85 15.23 4.96
N THR A 185 3.57 14.42 5.73
CA THR A 185 3.12 14.05 7.06
C THR A 185 3.60 15.08 8.07
N ASP A 186 2.66 15.70 8.79
CA ASP A 186 3.00 16.61 9.89
C ASP A 186 3.32 15.86 11.19
N ARG A 187 3.19 14.52 11.15
CA ARG A 187 3.42 13.67 12.33
C ARG A 187 4.87 13.22 12.38
N THR A 188 5.59 13.79 13.32
CA THR A 188 6.93 13.31 13.70
C THR A 188 6.85 11.93 14.36
N CYS A 189 7.87 11.11 14.19
CA CYS A 189 7.95 9.77 14.78
C CYS A 189 7.68 9.81 16.31
N PRO A 190 6.61 9.16 16.78
CA PRO A 190 6.27 9.15 18.21
C PRO A 190 7.00 8.05 18.99
N TYR A 191 7.73 7.19 18.29
CA TYR A 191 8.30 5.98 18.88
C TYR A 191 9.77 6.10 19.23
N CYS A 192 10.49 7.02 18.62
CA CYS A 192 11.90 7.21 18.90
C CYS A 192 12.10 8.16 20.08
N THR A 193 12.87 7.70 21.07
CA THR A 193 13.15 8.45 22.29
C THR A 193 14.55 8.17 22.81
N VAL A 194 15.05 9.09 23.65
CA VAL A 194 16.28 8.89 24.38
C VAL A 194 16.02 8.05 25.62
N VAL A 195 16.72 6.93 25.73
CA VAL A 195 16.65 6.03 26.87
C VAL A 195 17.96 6.09 27.63
N HIS A 196 17.91 6.18 28.96
CA HIS A 196 19.07 6.14 29.82
C HIS A 196 19.29 4.70 30.31
N LEU A 197 20.47 4.19 30.07
CA LEU A 197 20.86 2.81 30.40
C LEU A 197 22.07 2.80 31.37
N SER A 198 22.16 1.75 32.16
CA SER A 198 23.41 1.44 32.88
C SER A 198 24.57 1.25 31.90
N ASP A 199 25.80 1.39 32.35
CA ASP A 199 26.99 1.31 31.50
C ASP A 199 27.08 -0.02 30.74
N ASP A 200 26.70 -1.12 31.41
CA ASP A 200 26.60 -2.46 30.81
C ASP A 200 25.36 -2.65 29.91
N GLY A 201 24.46 -1.66 29.84
CA GLY A 201 23.24 -1.70 29.05
C GLY A 201 22.16 -2.67 29.54
N ARG A 202 22.31 -3.27 30.70
CA ARG A 202 21.40 -4.31 31.21
C ARG A 202 20.14 -3.76 31.84
N TYR A 203 20.16 -2.49 32.28
CA TYR A 203 19.06 -1.87 33.00
C TYR A 203 18.74 -0.49 32.50
N ARG A 204 17.45 -0.11 32.53
CA ARG A 204 17.02 1.28 32.40
C ARG A 204 17.17 2.02 33.71
N VAL A 205 17.64 3.25 33.62
CA VAL A 205 17.76 4.18 34.74
C VAL A 205 16.91 5.42 34.52
N ARG A 206 16.67 6.21 35.57
CA ARG A 206 15.89 7.44 35.44
C ARG A 206 16.67 8.54 34.73
N ALA A 207 15.95 9.42 34.04
CA ALA A 207 16.54 10.58 33.36
C ALA A 207 17.20 11.55 34.34
N GLU A 208 16.73 11.65 35.60
CA GLU A 208 17.31 12.51 36.64
C GLU A 208 18.73 12.08 37.03
N THR A 209 19.07 10.83 36.72
CA THR A 209 20.45 10.32 36.94
C THR A 209 21.33 10.52 35.69
N ALA A 210 20.80 11.14 34.63
CA ALA A 210 21.58 11.44 33.43
C ALA A 210 22.79 12.33 33.77
N GLY A 211 23.98 11.94 33.29
CA GLY A 211 25.24 12.62 33.61
C GLY A 211 26.00 12.04 34.79
N SER A 212 25.41 11.09 35.56
CA SER A 212 26.14 10.32 36.57
C SER A 212 27.11 9.33 35.92
N LYS A 213 28.23 9.06 36.56
CA LYS A 213 29.17 8.04 36.07
C LYS A 213 28.49 6.68 35.92
N GLY A 214 28.73 6.01 34.81
CA GLY A 214 28.16 4.69 34.51
C GLY A 214 26.74 4.71 33.92
N ILE A 215 26.28 5.85 33.39
CA ILE A 215 25.01 5.97 32.69
C ILE A 215 25.26 6.50 31.28
N ARG A 216 24.67 5.84 30.29
CA ARG A 216 24.72 6.27 28.89
C ARG A 216 23.32 6.58 28.37
N ALA A 217 23.20 7.62 27.58
CA ALA A 217 22.01 7.96 26.83
C ALA A 217 22.06 7.28 25.46
N GLU A 218 21.02 6.62 25.05
CA GLU A 218 20.93 5.92 23.77
C GLU A 218 19.59 6.26 23.12
N ARG A 219 19.60 6.65 21.84
CA ARG A 219 18.39 6.81 21.06
C ARG A 219 17.85 5.45 20.64
N ARG A 220 16.61 5.17 20.93
CA ARG A 220 15.97 3.90 20.61
C ARG A 220 14.58 4.07 20.03
N PHE A 221 14.24 3.15 19.14
CA PHE A 221 12.88 2.93 18.68
C PHE A 221 12.16 2.06 19.71
N VAL A 222 11.12 2.61 20.34
CA VAL A 222 10.40 2.00 21.45
C VAL A 222 8.92 1.94 21.10
N LEU A 223 8.37 0.76 21.05
CA LEU A 223 6.95 0.54 20.75
C LEU A 223 6.12 0.43 22.02
N PRO A 224 4.83 0.84 21.99
CA PRO A 224 3.89 0.50 23.03
C PRO A 224 3.81 -1.01 23.25
N PRO A 225 3.63 -1.50 24.49
CA PRO A 225 3.71 -2.94 24.81
C PRO A 225 2.82 -3.84 23.97
N ALA A 226 1.60 -3.38 23.64
CA ALA A 226 0.68 -4.14 22.80
C ALA A 226 1.23 -4.37 21.38
N ILE A 227 1.83 -3.34 20.79
CA ILE A 227 2.45 -3.41 19.44
C ILE A 227 3.78 -4.17 19.54
N GLU A 228 4.58 -3.91 20.57
CA GLU A 228 5.87 -4.55 20.80
C GLU A 228 5.76 -6.08 20.83
N TRP A 229 4.69 -6.59 21.44
CA TRP A 229 4.44 -8.03 21.54
C TRP A 229 4.32 -8.71 20.16
N TYR A 230 3.67 -8.07 19.18
CA TYR A 230 3.58 -8.59 17.82
C TYR A 230 4.87 -8.34 17.03
N TYR A 231 5.43 -7.15 17.19
CA TYR A 231 6.60 -6.71 16.43
C TYR A 231 7.85 -7.54 16.73
N THR A 232 8.07 -7.92 17.98
CA THR A 232 9.20 -8.78 18.39
C THR A 232 9.16 -10.17 17.76
N ARG A 233 7.99 -10.64 17.35
CA ARG A 233 7.83 -11.96 16.73
C ARG A 233 8.02 -11.93 15.21
N SER A 234 7.80 -10.79 14.60
CA SER A 234 7.84 -10.63 13.13
C SER A 234 9.10 -9.93 12.64
N THR A 235 9.81 -9.19 13.49
CA THR A 235 10.93 -8.34 13.07
C THR A 235 12.25 -8.81 13.70
N ILE A 236 13.11 -9.36 12.85
CA ILE A 236 14.44 -9.77 13.25
C ILE A 236 15.28 -8.52 13.60
N GLY A 237 15.90 -8.53 14.77
CA GLY A 237 16.78 -7.45 15.22
C GLY A 237 16.14 -6.38 16.07
N TYR A 238 14.80 -6.37 16.24
CA TYR A 238 14.18 -5.52 17.25
C TYR A 238 14.64 -5.91 18.67
N ARG A 239 15.01 -4.91 19.45
CA ARG A 239 15.47 -5.11 20.83
C ARG A 239 14.54 -4.40 21.79
N PRO A 240 13.72 -5.12 22.55
CA PRO A 240 12.92 -4.57 23.63
C PRO A 240 13.77 -3.77 24.63
N LEU A 241 13.14 -2.86 25.33
CA LEU A 241 13.82 -2.13 26.39
C LEU A 241 14.27 -3.08 27.51
N PRO A 242 15.49 -2.91 28.02
CA PRO A 242 15.94 -3.66 29.21
C PRO A 242 15.03 -3.40 30.41
N PRO A 243 14.99 -4.28 31.40
CA PRO A 243 14.25 -4.05 32.62
C PRO A 243 14.76 -2.82 33.37
N ARG A 244 13.97 -2.28 34.26
CA ARG A 244 14.42 -1.20 35.17
C ARG A 244 15.44 -1.70 36.16
N ALA A 245 16.37 -0.84 36.58
CA ALA A 245 17.35 -1.19 37.60
C ALA A 245 16.64 -1.58 38.93
N PRO A 246 17.16 -2.55 39.65
CA PRO A 246 16.64 -2.91 40.95
C PRO A 246 16.57 -1.70 41.90
N GLY A 247 15.47 -1.54 42.65
CA GLY A 247 15.24 -0.40 43.54
C GLY A 247 14.68 0.87 42.86
N VAL A 248 14.61 0.89 41.55
CA VAL A 248 13.90 1.96 40.82
C VAL A 248 12.44 1.55 40.63
N SER A 249 11.60 1.97 41.55
CA SER A 249 10.16 1.74 41.45
C SER A 249 9.63 2.29 40.12
N GLY A 250 8.72 1.56 39.49
CA GLY A 250 7.88 2.05 38.42
C GLY A 250 7.08 3.28 38.89
N ASN A 251 6.05 3.65 38.29
CA ASN A 251 5.21 4.77 38.66
C ASN A 251 5.09 4.95 40.20
N PRO A 252 5.44 6.11 40.78
CA PRO A 252 5.40 6.31 42.22
C PRO A 252 3.99 6.19 42.83
N SER A 253 2.94 6.30 42.01
CA SER A 253 1.56 6.17 42.45
C SER A 253 1.07 4.73 42.54
N GLY A 254 1.75 3.76 41.92
CA GLY A 254 1.28 2.37 41.88
C GLY A 254 -0.04 2.18 41.13
N GLU A 255 -0.51 3.23 40.43
CA GLU A 255 -1.73 3.17 39.64
C GLU A 255 -1.58 2.25 38.46
N LEU A 256 -2.59 1.41 38.27
CA LEU A 256 -2.74 0.61 37.06
C LEU A 256 -3.17 1.53 35.93
N GLU A 257 -2.40 1.51 34.84
CA GLU A 257 -2.70 2.25 33.62
C GLU A 257 -3.15 1.30 32.52
N PHE A 258 -4.24 1.63 31.86
CA PHE A 258 -4.65 0.90 30.65
C PHE A 258 -3.68 1.21 29.53
N ILE A 259 -2.99 0.16 29.03
CA ILE A 259 -2.06 0.26 27.90
C ILE A 259 -2.81 0.19 26.57
N SER A 260 -3.94 -0.51 26.55
CA SER A 260 -4.82 -0.66 25.40
C SER A 260 -6.23 -1.05 25.90
N PRO A 261 -7.28 -0.46 25.33
CA PRO A 261 -7.27 0.60 24.32
C PRO A 261 -6.79 1.94 24.89
N GLU A 262 -6.18 2.80 24.05
CA GLU A 262 -5.84 4.17 24.43
C GLU A 262 -7.11 4.96 24.74
N GLU A 263 -7.03 5.95 25.63
CA GLU A 263 -8.16 6.82 25.95
C GLU A 263 -8.70 7.51 24.69
N GLY A 264 -10.03 7.44 24.49
CA GLY A 264 -10.67 7.98 23.28
C GLY A 264 -10.61 7.08 22.04
N SER A 265 -10.07 5.86 22.15
CA SER A 265 -10.06 4.91 21.03
C SER A 265 -11.48 4.45 20.70
N ALA A 266 -11.84 4.46 19.42
CA ALA A 266 -13.05 3.81 18.92
C ALA A 266 -12.75 2.33 18.62
N ILE A 267 -13.39 1.45 19.35
CA ILE A 267 -13.27 0.00 19.14
C ILE A 267 -14.44 -0.44 18.27
N LEU A 268 -14.13 -0.95 17.08
CA LEU A 268 -15.12 -1.60 16.24
C LEU A 268 -15.29 -3.05 16.73
N VAL A 269 -16.42 -3.34 17.34
CA VAL A 269 -16.78 -4.73 17.69
C VAL A 269 -17.44 -5.34 16.45
N PRO A 270 -16.85 -6.41 15.85
CA PRO A 270 -17.50 -7.09 14.75
C PRO A 270 -18.85 -7.67 15.23
N ILE A 271 -19.84 -7.64 14.33
CA ILE A 271 -21.11 -8.29 14.58
C ILE A 271 -21.11 -9.58 13.77
N GLU A 272 -21.32 -10.69 14.44
CA GLU A 272 -21.44 -12.00 13.81
C GLU A 272 -22.72 -12.09 12.96
N LEU A 273 -22.78 -13.06 12.07
CA LEU A 273 -23.93 -13.23 11.15
C LEU A 273 -25.26 -13.48 11.87
N ASP A 274 -25.23 -13.91 13.12
CA ASP A 274 -26.39 -14.09 14.00
C ASP A 274 -26.78 -12.81 14.77
N GLY A 275 -26.05 -11.72 14.59
CA GLY A 275 -26.27 -10.43 15.22
C GLY A 275 -25.66 -10.30 16.61
N SER A 276 -24.90 -11.29 17.10
CA SER A 276 -24.16 -11.20 18.36
C SER A 276 -22.85 -10.41 18.18
N PRO A 277 -22.38 -9.70 19.22
CA PRO A 277 -21.02 -9.14 19.21
C PRO A 277 -19.98 -10.25 19.17
N GLY A 278 -18.99 -10.17 18.26
CA GLY A 278 -17.88 -11.12 18.13
C GLY A 278 -16.80 -10.92 19.21
#